data_4573a7232b4672cf4160baae2f0c43f3
#
_entry.id   4573a7232b4672cf4160baae2f0c43f3
#
_cell.length_a   1.000
_cell.length_b   1.000
_cell.length_c   1.000
_cell.angle_alpha   90.00
_cell.angle_beta   90.00
_cell.angle_gamma   90.00
#
_symmetry.space_group_name_H-M   'P 1'
#
loop_
_entity.id
_entity.type
_entity.pdbx_description
1 polymer ?
#
loop_
_entity_poly.entity_id
_entity_poly.type
_entity_poly.pdbx_seq_one_letter_code
_entity_poly.pdbx_strand_id
1 'polypeptide(L)'
;MSSYSHGHIIPLVGGSVVGTTNALGRDPEWIASWSDTFGLNDSYCLKFFSEIPFFNIDEGAYPKKYVDIVTSLPPCAGLSMANTTSGDSANNPRGCSAPSNMHMINASEYAMNTIKPKAIMVENAPTLFSKMGEEFAERINGLAQKHDYTMSLVKTSTIKHGVPQERTRSFFFLWKGKKVPLLQPINKDYKQFHRFIKEGEFAPSPLVNTKGTKPSEDPLWQFIKEKYRGSTTQDILSIVAAKKMVSVWEVIYNSGWLDEACVAVRNERMNRWLNYTREKKAAGKNIMDGSMKLAWHRTQSLMWKTLPMLMHPYEDRWLNTSEALGMMGFPYEFNKKVQVDSKNSNVICQNVPATTAADWIREIAAALDGERDWVEPELKDDGTPKILRQSNVVSKKTMEPIWSV
;
A
#
# COMPACT_ATOMS: atom_id res chain seq x y z
N MET A 1 16.24 17.01 15.56
CA MET A 1 15.14 16.02 15.47
C MET A 1 13.89 16.72 15.99
N SER A 2 12.78 16.62 15.28
CA SER A 2 11.55 17.29 15.69
C SER A 2 11.00 16.66 16.98
N SER A 3 10.52 17.47 17.90
CA SER A 3 10.04 17.04 19.22
C SER A 3 8.57 16.58 19.21
N TYR A 4 7.96 16.36 18.03
CA TYR A 4 6.54 16.03 17.90
C TYR A 4 6.19 14.67 18.49
N SER A 5 5.16 14.65 19.33
CA SER A 5 4.56 13.44 19.85
C SER A 5 3.57 12.82 18.84
N HIS A 6 3.42 11.50 18.86
CA HIS A 6 2.53 10.85 17.92
C HIS A 6 1.74 9.68 18.52
N GLY A 7 0.58 9.40 17.92
CA GLY A 7 -0.28 8.28 18.23
C GLY A 7 -0.89 7.68 16.96
N HIS A 8 -1.38 6.45 17.06
CA HIS A 8 -1.84 5.70 15.91
C HIS A 8 -3.21 5.07 16.13
N ILE A 9 -4.07 5.17 15.11
CA ILE A 9 -5.38 4.53 15.07
C ILE A 9 -5.41 3.54 13.92
N ILE A 10 -5.74 2.27 14.19
CA ILE A 10 -5.69 1.16 13.22
C ILE A 10 -4.27 1.02 12.64
N PRO A 11 -3.31 0.51 13.40
CA PRO A 11 -1.90 0.44 12.99
C PRO A 11 -1.64 -0.64 11.94
N LEU A 12 -2.52 -1.62 11.77
CA LEU A 12 -2.30 -2.85 11.00
C LEU A 12 -1.01 -3.56 11.45
N VAL A 13 -0.17 -3.99 10.50
CA VAL A 13 1.13 -4.60 10.84
C VAL A 13 2.10 -3.59 11.45
N GLY A 14 1.84 -2.28 11.30
CA GLY A 14 2.63 -1.24 11.94
C GLY A 14 3.47 -0.38 10.99
N GLY A 15 3.22 -0.39 9.67
CA GLY A 15 4.04 0.40 8.74
C GLY A 15 4.00 1.91 8.99
N SER A 16 2.83 2.47 9.34
CA SER A 16 2.75 3.87 9.75
C SER A 16 3.45 4.11 11.08
N VAL A 17 3.32 3.18 12.05
CA VAL A 17 3.94 3.31 13.37
C VAL A 17 5.45 3.30 13.25
N VAL A 18 6.03 2.27 12.61
CA VAL A 18 7.47 2.15 12.35
C VAL A 18 7.98 3.35 11.55
N GLY A 19 7.25 3.75 10.50
CA GLY A 19 7.62 4.90 9.69
C GLY A 19 7.65 6.20 10.48
N THR A 20 6.65 6.43 11.34
CA THR A 20 6.59 7.64 12.18
C THR A 20 7.68 7.62 13.25
N THR A 21 7.88 6.48 13.93
CA THR A 21 8.98 6.31 14.89
C THR A 21 10.34 6.61 14.25
N ASN A 22 10.59 6.07 13.06
CA ASN A 22 11.84 6.33 12.33
C ASN A 22 12.00 7.80 11.89
N ALA A 23 10.90 8.46 11.53
CA ALA A 23 10.93 9.86 11.10
C ALA A 23 11.19 10.84 12.26
N LEU A 24 10.55 10.59 13.40
CA LEU A 24 10.59 11.47 14.57
C LEU A 24 11.66 11.08 15.60
N GLY A 25 12.22 9.86 15.51
CA GLY A 25 13.22 9.35 16.43
C GLY A 25 12.66 9.08 17.85
N ARG A 26 11.37 8.80 17.98
CA ARG A 26 10.71 8.48 19.25
C ARG A 26 9.56 7.49 19.05
N ASP A 27 9.25 6.75 20.08
CA ASP A 27 8.13 5.81 20.10
C ASP A 27 6.77 6.53 20.21
N PRO A 28 5.67 5.89 19.77
CA PRO A 28 4.33 6.44 19.92
C PRO A 28 3.92 6.55 21.38
N GLU A 29 3.10 7.54 21.69
CA GLU A 29 2.54 7.71 23.03
C GLU A 29 1.42 6.68 23.32
N TRP A 30 0.76 6.23 22.26
CA TRP A 30 -0.31 5.24 22.32
C TRP A 30 -0.63 4.67 20.93
N ILE A 31 -1.25 3.48 20.94
CA ILE A 31 -1.83 2.81 19.78
C ILE A 31 -3.30 2.48 20.13
N ALA A 32 -4.21 2.66 19.18
CA ALA A 32 -5.63 2.34 19.34
C ALA A 32 -6.17 1.61 18.11
N SER A 33 -7.14 0.70 18.29
CA SER A 33 -7.78 0.00 17.18
C SER A 33 -9.19 -0.49 17.55
N TRP A 34 -9.98 -0.85 16.55
CA TRP A 34 -11.22 -1.61 16.68
C TRP A 34 -10.93 -3.08 16.40
N SER A 35 -11.39 -3.99 17.27
CA SER A 35 -11.10 -5.44 17.17
C SER A 35 -11.71 -6.09 15.93
N ASP A 36 -12.84 -5.61 15.44
CA ASP A 36 -13.51 -6.10 14.24
C ASP A 36 -12.82 -5.67 12.94
N THR A 37 -11.96 -4.65 13.00
CA THR A 37 -11.36 -4.06 11.82
C THR A 37 -10.28 -4.96 11.22
N PHE A 38 -9.33 -5.41 12.05
CA PHE A 38 -8.17 -6.21 11.64
C PHE A 38 -7.53 -6.98 12.80
N GLY A 39 -8.27 -7.40 13.79
CA GLY A 39 -7.81 -7.94 15.08
C GLY A 39 -6.50 -8.76 15.07
N LEU A 40 -6.28 -9.60 14.04
CA LEU A 40 -5.03 -10.33 13.89
C LEU A 40 -3.89 -9.44 13.42
N ASN A 41 -4.16 -8.45 12.56
CA ASN A 41 -3.13 -7.60 11.96
C ASN A 41 -2.47 -6.71 13.00
N ASP A 42 -3.26 -6.14 13.89
CA ASP A 42 -2.77 -5.24 14.94
C ASP A 42 -1.84 -5.98 15.91
N SER A 43 -2.04 -7.30 16.11
CA SER A 43 -1.21 -8.11 17.00
C SER A 43 0.27 -8.10 16.61
N TYR A 44 0.59 -7.99 15.34
CA TYR A 44 1.98 -7.90 14.88
C TYR A 44 2.64 -6.58 15.27
N CYS A 45 1.91 -5.47 15.12
CA CYS A 45 2.35 -4.16 15.58
C CYS A 45 2.56 -4.14 17.09
N LEU A 46 1.57 -4.63 17.85
CA LEU A 46 1.59 -4.67 19.31
C LEU A 46 2.70 -5.59 19.85
N LYS A 47 3.02 -6.67 19.16
CA LYS A 47 4.15 -7.52 19.52
C LYS A 47 5.48 -6.77 19.42
N PHE A 48 5.63 -5.88 18.44
CA PHE A 48 6.85 -5.07 18.29
C PHE A 48 6.90 -3.94 19.32
N PHE A 49 5.80 -3.23 19.50
CA PHE A 49 5.64 -2.10 20.42
C PHE A 49 4.95 -2.51 21.73
N SER A 50 5.42 -3.61 22.34
CA SER A 50 4.77 -4.23 23.52
C SER A 50 4.71 -3.33 24.75
N GLU A 51 5.58 -2.33 24.86
CA GLU A 51 5.60 -1.38 25.99
C GLU A 51 4.70 -0.16 25.78
N ILE A 52 4.12 -0.01 24.58
CA ILE A 52 3.26 1.14 24.25
C ILE A 52 1.82 0.85 24.70
N PRO A 53 1.15 1.81 25.42
CA PRO A 53 -0.24 1.66 25.78
C PRO A 53 -1.13 1.38 24.57
N PHE A 54 -1.88 0.30 24.61
CA PHE A 54 -2.88 -0.07 23.61
C PHE A 54 -4.29 0.15 24.13
N PHE A 55 -5.16 0.70 23.28
CA PHE A 55 -6.55 0.97 23.56
C PHE A 55 -7.45 0.23 22.58
N ASN A 56 -8.25 -0.71 23.08
CA ASN A 56 -9.29 -1.34 22.29
C ASN A 56 -10.56 -0.46 22.34
N ILE A 57 -10.87 0.15 21.21
CA ILE A 57 -11.98 1.11 21.11
C ILE A 57 -13.33 0.43 21.28
N ASP A 58 -13.48 -0.84 20.86
CA ASP A 58 -14.71 -1.61 21.04
C ASP A 58 -15.02 -1.89 22.52
N GLU A 59 -14.01 -1.92 23.35
CA GLU A 59 -14.15 -2.07 24.82
C GLU A 59 -14.40 -0.74 25.54
N GLY A 60 -14.60 0.35 24.77
CA GLY A 60 -14.77 1.69 25.33
C GLY A 60 -13.48 2.31 25.88
N ALA A 61 -12.34 1.69 25.59
CA ALA A 61 -11.04 2.22 25.99
C ALA A 61 -10.54 3.20 24.92
N TYR A 62 -10.34 4.45 25.30
CA TYR A 62 -9.92 5.51 24.39
C TYR A 62 -8.68 6.23 24.90
N PRO A 63 -7.65 6.46 24.04
CA PRO A 63 -6.55 7.33 24.38
C PRO A 63 -7.06 8.77 24.57
N LYS A 64 -6.68 9.38 25.69
CA LYS A 64 -7.01 10.78 26.01
C LYS A 64 -5.77 11.67 26.00
N LYS A 65 -4.58 11.06 25.93
CA LYS A 65 -3.32 11.79 25.92
C LYS A 65 -3.18 12.53 24.60
N TYR A 66 -2.98 13.83 24.67
CA TYR A 66 -2.68 14.67 23.51
C TYR A 66 -1.40 14.19 22.82
N VAL A 67 -1.41 14.26 21.48
CA VAL A 67 -0.24 14.09 20.61
C VAL A 67 -0.31 15.12 19.47
N ASP A 68 0.85 15.49 18.94
CA ASP A 68 0.93 16.46 17.85
C ASP A 68 0.49 15.89 16.51
N ILE A 69 0.77 14.62 16.27
CA ILE A 69 0.49 13.93 15.00
C ILE A 69 -0.27 12.62 15.29
N VAL A 70 -1.35 12.39 14.55
CA VAL A 70 -2.07 11.11 14.54
C VAL A 70 -1.97 10.50 13.14
N THR A 71 -1.73 9.18 13.05
CA THR A 71 -1.85 8.45 11.79
C THR A 71 -2.93 7.38 11.88
N SER A 72 -3.54 7.04 10.73
CA SER A 72 -4.54 5.98 10.66
C SER A 72 -4.47 5.22 9.33
N LEU A 73 -4.66 3.90 9.39
CA LEU A 73 -4.73 3.01 8.22
C LEU A 73 -6.07 2.26 8.18
N PRO A 74 -7.18 2.96 7.95
CA PRO A 74 -8.50 2.32 7.92
C PRO A 74 -8.63 1.37 6.72
N PRO A 75 -9.58 0.40 6.76
CA PRO A 75 -9.85 -0.50 5.66
C PRO A 75 -10.03 0.21 4.33
N CYS A 76 -9.36 -0.29 3.29
CA CYS A 76 -9.44 0.27 1.94
C CYS A 76 -10.34 -0.54 0.99
N ALA A 77 -10.97 -1.62 1.47
CA ALA A 77 -11.72 -2.56 0.63
C ALA A 77 -12.83 -1.88 -0.19
N GLY A 78 -13.56 -0.95 0.40
CA GLY A 78 -14.63 -0.20 -0.26
C GLY A 78 -14.14 0.71 -1.41
N LEU A 79 -12.90 1.18 -1.35
CA LEU A 79 -12.28 2.06 -2.35
C LEU A 79 -11.23 1.35 -3.21
N SER A 80 -10.93 0.07 -2.95
CA SER A 80 -9.88 -0.65 -3.66
C SER A 80 -10.33 -1.17 -5.02
N MET A 81 -9.54 -0.88 -6.07
CA MET A 81 -9.73 -1.48 -7.39
C MET A 81 -9.49 -3.00 -7.40
N ALA A 82 -8.74 -3.54 -6.44
CA ALA A 82 -8.51 -4.97 -6.30
C ALA A 82 -9.76 -5.75 -5.87
N ASN A 83 -10.76 -5.07 -5.34
CA ASN A 83 -12.05 -5.66 -4.90
C ASN A 83 -13.09 -5.76 -6.04
N THR A 84 -12.64 -5.88 -7.29
CA THR A 84 -13.53 -5.89 -8.47
C THR A 84 -14.35 -7.17 -8.64
N THR A 85 -14.01 -8.23 -7.93
CA THR A 85 -14.65 -9.56 -8.10
C THR A 85 -15.79 -9.83 -7.14
N SER A 86 -15.92 -9.08 -6.07
CA SER A 86 -17.06 -9.15 -5.15
C SER A 86 -18.21 -8.26 -5.66
N GLY A 87 -18.59 -8.44 -6.91
CA GLY A 87 -19.59 -7.63 -7.60
C GLY A 87 -21.04 -7.89 -7.19
N ASP A 88 -21.27 -8.46 -6.02
CA ASP A 88 -22.57 -8.44 -5.39
C ASP A 88 -22.71 -7.15 -4.58
N SER A 89 -23.29 -6.16 -5.25
CA SER A 89 -23.48 -4.81 -4.74
C SER A 89 -24.36 -4.74 -3.47
N ALA A 90 -25.18 -5.77 -3.22
CA ALA A 90 -26.08 -5.79 -2.07
C ALA A 90 -25.34 -6.16 -0.77
N ASN A 91 -24.40 -7.13 -0.82
CA ASN A 91 -23.70 -7.64 0.35
C ASN A 91 -22.30 -7.03 0.54
N ASN A 92 -21.70 -6.48 -0.52
CA ASN A 92 -20.41 -5.80 -0.50
C ASN A 92 -20.45 -4.51 -1.31
N PRO A 93 -21.14 -3.46 -0.86
CA PRO A 93 -21.21 -2.20 -1.55
C PRO A 93 -19.80 -1.60 -1.71
N ARG A 94 -19.55 -0.97 -2.86
CA ARG A 94 -18.30 -0.29 -3.19
C ARG A 94 -18.50 1.22 -3.19
N GLY A 95 -17.37 1.94 -3.12
CA GLY A 95 -17.40 3.41 -3.11
C GLY A 95 -17.85 3.95 -1.76
N CYS A 96 -18.54 5.07 -1.80
CA CYS A 96 -18.87 5.84 -0.60
C CYS A 96 -19.80 5.12 0.38
N SER A 97 -20.63 4.20 -0.10
CA SER A 97 -21.57 3.44 0.74
C SER A 97 -20.97 2.18 1.41
N ALA A 98 -19.72 1.85 1.14
CA ALA A 98 -19.08 0.68 1.74
C ALA A 98 -18.99 0.81 3.27
N PRO A 99 -19.53 -0.16 4.06
CA PRO A 99 -19.48 -0.09 5.53
C PRO A 99 -18.05 0.03 6.08
N SER A 100 -17.08 -0.61 5.43
CA SER A 100 -15.66 -0.53 5.82
C SER A 100 -15.09 0.89 5.79
N ASN A 101 -15.67 1.80 5.01
CA ASN A 101 -15.25 3.20 4.97
C ASN A 101 -15.64 3.98 6.22
N MET A 102 -16.60 3.48 7.02
CA MET A 102 -16.98 4.11 8.28
C MET A 102 -15.84 4.17 9.29
N HIS A 103 -14.94 3.18 9.28
CA HIS A 103 -13.75 3.23 10.13
C HIS A 103 -12.86 4.45 9.83
N MET A 104 -12.79 4.87 8.55
CA MET A 104 -12.04 6.07 8.16
C MET A 104 -12.70 7.35 8.71
N ILE A 105 -14.02 7.43 8.63
CA ILE A 105 -14.81 8.54 9.20
C ILE A 105 -14.62 8.57 10.73
N ASN A 106 -14.87 7.44 11.39
CA ASN A 106 -14.84 7.35 12.85
C ASN A 106 -13.43 7.65 13.40
N ALA A 107 -12.38 7.12 12.78
CA ALA A 107 -11.00 7.39 13.18
C ALA A 107 -10.64 8.88 13.02
N SER A 108 -11.04 9.49 11.90
CA SER A 108 -10.79 10.92 11.64
C SER A 108 -11.56 11.80 12.62
N GLU A 109 -12.85 11.52 12.84
CA GLU A 109 -13.70 12.26 13.76
C GLU A 109 -13.20 12.15 15.20
N TYR A 110 -12.85 10.93 15.65
CA TYR A 110 -12.28 10.73 16.98
C TYR A 110 -10.98 11.53 17.16
N ALA A 111 -10.06 11.45 16.17
CA ALA A 111 -8.80 12.19 16.23
C ALA A 111 -9.05 13.71 16.31
N MET A 112 -9.93 14.26 15.47
CA MET A 112 -10.21 15.71 15.43
C MET A 112 -10.97 16.20 16.67
N ASN A 113 -11.94 15.42 17.15
CA ASN A 113 -12.82 15.84 18.26
C ASN A 113 -12.18 15.65 19.64
N THR A 114 -11.49 14.51 19.83
CA THR A 114 -11.00 14.09 21.15
C THR A 114 -9.54 14.43 21.36
N ILE A 115 -8.67 14.03 20.44
CA ILE A 115 -7.21 14.23 20.57
C ILE A 115 -6.81 15.64 20.16
N LYS A 116 -7.40 16.16 19.08
CA LYS A 116 -7.16 17.50 18.53
C LYS A 116 -5.69 17.75 18.14
N PRO A 117 -5.04 16.84 17.43
CA PRO A 117 -3.64 16.97 17.03
C PRO A 117 -3.43 18.15 16.07
N LYS A 118 -2.17 18.57 15.87
CA LYS A 118 -1.81 19.58 14.86
C LYS A 118 -2.03 19.06 13.44
N ALA A 119 -1.75 17.76 13.23
CA ALA A 119 -1.94 17.12 11.93
C ALA A 119 -2.42 15.66 12.08
N ILE A 120 -3.24 15.20 11.12
CA ILE A 120 -3.67 13.82 10.99
C ILE A 120 -3.31 13.33 9.60
N MET A 121 -2.67 12.16 9.50
CA MET A 121 -2.36 11.49 8.24
C MET A 121 -3.16 10.19 8.14
N VAL A 122 -3.92 10.05 7.06
CA VAL A 122 -4.69 8.82 6.79
C VAL A 122 -4.33 8.29 5.41
N GLU A 123 -3.98 7.00 5.33
CA GLU A 123 -3.69 6.32 4.06
C GLU A 123 -4.89 5.53 3.57
N ASN A 124 -5.08 5.50 2.25
CA ASN A 124 -6.09 4.66 1.62
C ASN A 124 -5.78 4.35 0.14
N ALA A 125 -6.71 3.65 -0.52
CA ALA A 125 -6.61 3.30 -1.94
C ALA A 125 -6.54 4.54 -2.85
N PRO A 126 -5.86 4.45 -4.01
CA PRO A 126 -5.71 5.58 -4.93
C PRO A 126 -7.03 6.09 -5.52
N THR A 127 -8.11 5.32 -5.45
CA THR A 127 -9.45 5.72 -5.86
C THR A 127 -10.03 6.88 -5.05
N LEU A 128 -9.56 7.09 -3.82
CA LEU A 128 -9.92 8.27 -3.02
C LEU A 128 -9.54 9.59 -3.74
N PHE A 129 -8.47 9.59 -4.55
CA PHE A 129 -8.04 10.73 -5.37
C PHE A 129 -8.83 10.87 -6.68
N SER A 130 -9.67 9.93 -7.02
CA SER A 130 -10.44 9.89 -8.27
C SER A 130 -11.88 10.34 -8.08
N LYS A 131 -12.58 10.56 -9.20
CA LYS A 131 -14.02 10.89 -9.20
C LYS A 131 -14.88 9.87 -8.40
N MET A 132 -14.48 8.60 -8.37
CA MET A 132 -15.19 7.58 -7.58
C MET A 132 -15.11 7.84 -6.07
N GLY A 133 -14.01 8.41 -5.59
CA GLY A 133 -13.81 8.76 -4.18
C GLY A 133 -14.22 10.19 -3.81
N GLU A 134 -14.67 10.99 -4.78
CA GLU A 134 -14.95 12.42 -4.58
C GLU A 134 -15.97 12.67 -3.47
N GLU A 135 -17.12 12.02 -3.54
CA GLU A 135 -18.18 12.16 -2.53
C GLU A 135 -17.67 11.82 -1.13
N PHE A 136 -16.83 10.77 -1.02
CA PHE A 136 -16.26 10.37 0.26
C PHE A 136 -15.23 11.38 0.77
N ALA A 137 -14.36 11.88 -0.11
CA ALA A 137 -13.39 12.93 0.23
C ALA A 137 -14.10 14.22 0.70
N GLU A 138 -15.17 14.60 0.03
CA GLU A 138 -15.98 15.76 0.42
C GLU A 138 -16.69 15.55 1.77
N ARG A 139 -17.14 14.33 2.07
CA ARG A 139 -17.71 14.01 3.37
C ARG A 139 -16.69 14.19 4.50
N ILE A 140 -15.44 13.74 4.28
CA ILE A 140 -14.34 13.95 5.25
C ILE A 140 -14.01 15.44 5.36
N ASN A 141 -13.96 16.17 4.24
CA ASN A 141 -13.71 17.60 4.23
C ASN A 141 -14.77 18.38 5.02
N GLY A 142 -16.06 18.07 4.82
CA GLY A 142 -17.14 18.67 5.60
C GLY A 142 -17.07 18.35 7.10
N LEU A 143 -16.62 17.14 7.46
CA LEU A 143 -16.37 16.76 8.85
C LEU A 143 -15.19 17.56 9.43
N ALA A 144 -14.10 17.71 8.65
CA ALA A 144 -12.93 18.47 9.06
C ALA A 144 -13.30 19.93 9.40
N GLN A 145 -14.12 20.57 8.58
CA GLN A 145 -14.57 21.95 8.83
C GLN A 145 -15.31 22.10 10.15
N LYS A 146 -16.12 21.11 10.54
CA LYS A 146 -16.86 21.13 11.82
C LYS A 146 -15.93 21.13 13.04
N HIS A 147 -14.73 20.61 12.88
CA HIS A 147 -13.73 20.48 13.96
C HIS A 147 -12.57 21.47 13.82
N ASP A 148 -12.68 22.47 12.96
CA ASP A 148 -11.64 23.48 12.67
C ASP A 148 -10.35 22.82 12.11
N TYR A 149 -10.53 21.95 11.10
CA TYR A 149 -9.45 21.39 10.29
C TYR A 149 -9.67 21.67 8.81
N THR A 150 -8.58 21.70 8.06
CA THR A 150 -8.59 21.84 6.61
C THR A 150 -7.90 20.63 5.97
N MET A 151 -8.46 20.14 4.86
CA MET A 151 -8.04 18.90 4.23
C MET A 151 -7.15 19.15 3.01
N SER A 152 -6.03 18.40 2.91
CA SER A 152 -5.31 18.20 1.67
C SER A 152 -5.25 16.72 1.30
N LEU A 153 -5.14 16.41 0.00
CA LEU A 153 -5.15 15.06 -0.54
C LEU A 153 -3.97 14.85 -1.48
N VAL A 154 -3.14 13.86 -1.18
CA VAL A 154 -1.93 13.54 -1.96
C VAL A 154 -2.02 12.15 -2.54
N LYS A 155 -1.61 11.99 -3.80
CA LYS A 155 -1.45 10.70 -4.46
C LYS A 155 0.02 10.46 -4.78
N THR A 156 0.53 9.30 -4.36
CA THR A 156 1.93 8.92 -4.57
C THR A 156 2.08 7.45 -4.94
N SER A 157 3.28 7.06 -5.37
CA SER A 157 3.67 5.66 -5.55
C SER A 157 4.88 5.34 -4.68
N THR A 158 4.88 4.18 -4.04
CA THR A 158 5.93 3.76 -3.11
C THR A 158 7.33 3.72 -3.74
N ILE A 159 7.41 3.54 -5.06
CA ILE A 159 8.69 3.62 -5.79
C ILE A 159 9.35 5.01 -5.66
N LYS A 160 8.56 6.07 -5.50
CA LYS A 160 9.03 7.43 -5.27
C LYS A 160 9.61 7.64 -3.88
N HIS A 161 9.39 6.68 -3.00
CA HIS A 161 9.88 6.66 -1.62
C HIS A 161 11.05 5.68 -1.41
N GLY A 162 11.71 5.28 -2.49
CA GLY A 162 12.89 4.40 -2.44
C GLY A 162 12.60 2.90 -2.28
N VAL A 163 11.35 2.47 -2.42
CA VAL A 163 10.94 1.06 -2.35
C VAL A 163 10.86 0.46 -3.76
N PRO A 164 11.47 -0.72 -4.04
CA PRO A 164 11.41 -1.35 -5.36
C PRO A 164 10.04 -1.97 -5.69
N GLN A 165 8.97 -1.28 -5.31
CA GLN A 165 7.59 -1.71 -5.49
C GLN A 165 6.75 -0.57 -6.06
N GLU A 166 6.05 -0.83 -7.16
CA GLU A 166 5.16 0.15 -7.79
C GLU A 166 3.74 0.03 -7.20
N ARG A 167 3.52 0.69 -6.06
CA ARG A 167 2.26 0.68 -5.32
C ARG A 167 1.73 2.11 -5.18
N THR A 168 0.68 2.44 -5.92
CA THR A 168 0.04 3.75 -5.82
C THR A 168 -0.90 3.80 -4.61
N ARG A 169 -0.84 4.90 -3.84
CA ARG A 169 -1.67 5.16 -2.67
C ARG A 169 -2.10 6.63 -2.63
N SER A 170 -3.22 6.88 -1.97
CA SER A 170 -3.66 8.22 -1.60
C SER A 170 -3.50 8.42 -0.11
N PHE A 171 -3.10 9.62 0.26
CA PHE A 171 -3.03 10.09 1.64
C PHE A 171 -3.88 11.34 1.73
N PHE A 172 -4.75 11.43 2.74
CA PHE A 172 -5.27 12.72 3.11
C PHE A 172 -4.67 13.18 4.43
N PHE A 173 -4.51 14.46 4.52
CA PHE A 173 -4.00 15.14 5.70
C PHE A 173 -5.07 16.11 6.18
N LEU A 174 -5.29 16.13 7.50
CA LEU A 174 -6.16 17.08 8.15
C LEU A 174 -5.29 17.97 9.02
N TRP A 175 -5.27 19.24 8.71
CA TRP A 175 -4.42 20.25 9.32
C TRP A 175 -5.25 21.14 10.23
N LYS A 176 -4.80 21.34 11.47
CA LYS A 176 -5.51 22.21 12.41
C LYS A 176 -5.54 23.65 11.92
N GLY A 177 -6.75 24.24 11.85
CA GLY A 177 -6.96 25.61 11.38
C GLY A 177 -7.40 25.71 9.92
N LYS A 178 -7.28 26.91 9.32
CA LYS A 178 -7.87 27.24 8.02
C LYS A 178 -6.93 27.10 6.82
N LYS A 179 -5.65 26.81 7.06
CA LYS A 179 -4.62 26.73 6.03
C LYS A 179 -4.14 25.29 5.85
N VAL A 180 -3.60 25.00 4.68
CA VAL A 180 -2.90 23.75 4.36
C VAL A 180 -1.50 24.05 3.87
N PRO A 181 -0.49 23.22 4.21
CA PRO A 181 0.86 23.41 3.68
C PRO A 181 0.98 22.90 2.25
N LEU A 182 1.84 23.51 1.47
CA LEU A 182 2.31 23.02 0.19
C LEU A 182 3.42 22.00 0.43
N LEU A 183 3.05 20.72 0.42
CA LEU A 183 4.02 19.63 0.63
C LEU A 183 4.97 19.51 -0.56
N GLN A 184 6.19 19.08 -0.32
CA GLN A 184 7.19 18.86 -1.37
C GLN A 184 7.03 17.49 -2.02
N PRO A 185 7.26 17.37 -3.35
CA PRO A 185 7.22 16.08 -4.03
C PRO A 185 8.41 15.23 -3.60
N ILE A 186 8.13 13.99 -3.23
CA ILE A 186 9.15 13.02 -2.84
C ILE A 186 9.54 12.21 -4.08
N ASN A 187 10.83 12.19 -4.40
CA ASN A 187 11.36 11.47 -5.55
C ASN A 187 12.76 10.90 -5.22
N LYS A 188 12.78 9.81 -4.47
CA LYS A 188 13.99 9.10 -4.09
C LYS A 188 14.34 8.02 -5.09
N ASP A 189 15.62 7.81 -5.31
CA ASP A 189 16.11 6.63 -6.00
C ASP A 189 15.79 5.36 -5.21
N TYR A 190 15.50 4.29 -5.92
CA TYR A 190 15.26 2.98 -5.32
C TYR A 190 16.32 1.98 -5.77
N LYS A 191 16.71 1.11 -4.85
CA LYS A 191 17.54 -0.04 -5.18
C LYS A 191 16.71 -1.03 -6.01
N GLN A 192 17.21 -1.47 -7.16
CA GLN A 192 16.50 -2.44 -8.00
C GLN A 192 16.13 -3.70 -7.20
N PHE A 193 14.98 -4.31 -7.47
CA PHE A 193 14.45 -5.42 -6.68
C PHE A 193 15.44 -6.57 -6.49
N HIS A 194 16.09 -7.01 -7.58
CA HIS A 194 17.07 -8.10 -7.47
C HIS A 194 18.26 -7.75 -6.57
N ARG A 195 18.75 -6.50 -6.64
CA ARG A 195 19.80 -6.02 -5.74
C ARG A 195 19.30 -5.88 -4.31
N PHE A 196 18.09 -5.38 -4.14
CA PHE A 196 17.45 -5.27 -2.83
C PHE A 196 17.40 -6.64 -2.13
N ILE A 197 16.99 -7.68 -2.85
CA ILE A 197 16.96 -9.05 -2.32
C ILE A 197 18.37 -9.61 -2.08
N LYS A 198 19.31 -9.38 -3.01
CA LYS A 198 20.69 -9.94 -2.90
C LYS A 198 21.51 -9.29 -1.78
N GLU A 199 21.34 -7.99 -1.60
CA GLU A 199 22.16 -7.19 -0.69
C GLU A 199 21.45 -6.88 0.63
N GLY A 200 20.16 -7.23 0.73
CA GLY A 200 19.36 -7.03 1.94
C GLY A 200 19.68 -8.06 3.01
N GLU A 201 19.55 -7.64 4.26
CA GLU A 201 19.61 -8.51 5.41
C GLU A 201 18.18 -8.83 5.86
N PHE A 202 17.80 -10.11 5.84
CA PHE A 202 16.47 -10.57 6.16
C PHE A 202 16.53 -11.64 7.26
N ALA A 203 15.69 -11.50 8.28
CA ALA A 203 15.57 -12.52 9.31
C ALA A 203 15.02 -13.83 8.73
N PRO A 204 15.47 -15.00 9.18
CA PRO A 204 14.87 -16.28 8.80
C PRO A 204 13.36 -16.26 9.05
N SER A 205 12.58 -16.63 8.04
CA SER A 205 11.13 -16.57 8.12
C SER A 205 10.46 -17.53 7.13
N PRO A 206 9.18 -17.89 7.33
CA PRO A 206 8.48 -18.80 6.45
C PRO A 206 8.25 -18.20 5.06
N LEU A 207 8.09 -19.06 4.05
CA LEU A 207 7.70 -18.63 2.70
C LEU A 207 6.29 -18.03 2.71
N VAL A 208 6.06 -17.02 1.87
CA VAL A 208 4.72 -16.41 1.69
C VAL A 208 3.72 -17.35 1.01
N ASN A 209 4.20 -18.39 0.32
CA ASN A 209 3.37 -19.37 -0.37
C ASN A 209 3.19 -20.62 0.49
N THR A 210 1.94 -20.92 0.83
CA THR A 210 1.59 -22.07 1.69
C THR A 210 1.41 -23.40 0.93
N LYS A 211 1.50 -23.39 -0.42
CA LYS A 211 1.20 -24.58 -1.24
C LYS A 211 2.35 -25.59 -1.31
N GLY A 212 3.53 -25.25 -0.80
CA GLY A 212 4.70 -26.13 -0.84
C GLY A 212 5.34 -26.33 -2.23
N THR A 213 4.79 -25.69 -3.28
CA THR A 213 5.31 -25.79 -4.64
C THR A 213 6.48 -24.84 -4.86
N LYS A 214 7.41 -25.21 -5.73
CA LYS A 214 8.52 -24.36 -6.17
C LYS A 214 8.18 -23.63 -7.49
N PRO A 215 8.79 -22.46 -7.75
CA PRO A 215 8.66 -21.80 -9.06
C PRO A 215 9.01 -22.69 -10.25
N SER A 216 10.05 -23.53 -10.12
CA SER A 216 10.46 -24.47 -11.18
C SER A 216 9.42 -25.53 -11.51
N GLU A 217 8.44 -25.77 -10.63
CA GLU A 217 7.36 -26.72 -10.83
C GLU A 217 6.17 -26.10 -11.58
N ASP A 218 6.16 -24.76 -11.80
CA ASP A 218 5.09 -24.10 -12.55
C ASP A 218 5.19 -24.45 -14.04
N PRO A 219 4.17 -25.09 -14.64
CA PRO A 219 4.26 -25.56 -16.04
C PRO A 219 4.40 -24.44 -17.05
N LEU A 220 3.87 -23.24 -16.77
CA LEU A 220 4.03 -22.09 -17.66
C LEU A 220 5.45 -21.52 -17.58
N TRP A 221 6.06 -21.57 -16.39
CA TRP A 221 7.45 -21.17 -16.23
C TRP A 221 8.40 -22.18 -16.91
N GLN A 222 8.14 -23.47 -16.81
CA GLN A 222 8.87 -24.50 -17.54
C GLN A 222 8.79 -24.25 -19.06
N PHE A 223 7.61 -23.94 -19.58
CA PHE A 223 7.41 -23.59 -20.97
C PHE A 223 8.25 -22.34 -21.37
N ILE A 224 8.27 -21.30 -20.56
CA ILE A 224 9.10 -20.10 -20.81
C ILE A 224 10.59 -20.48 -20.80
N LYS A 225 11.05 -21.28 -19.84
CA LYS A 225 12.45 -21.72 -19.78
C LYS A 225 12.87 -22.49 -21.02
N GLU A 226 11.97 -23.33 -21.58
CA GLU A 226 12.24 -24.03 -22.83
C GLU A 226 12.35 -23.06 -24.02
N LYS A 227 11.52 -22.00 -24.06
CA LYS A 227 11.64 -20.93 -25.09
C LYS A 227 12.93 -20.13 -25.00
N TYR A 228 13.51 -20.02 -23.81
CA TYR A 228 14.77 -19.34 -23.53
C TYR A 228 15.89 -20.36 -23.23
N ARG A 229 15.89 -21.52 -23.90
CA ARG A 229 16.87 -22.59 -23.70
C ARG A 229 18.30 -22.02 -23.75
N GLY A 230 19.13 -22.37 -22.77
CA GLY A 230 20.50 -21.89 -22.63
C GLY A 230 20.66 -20.60 -21.83
N SER A 231 19.55 -19.92 -21.48
CA SER A 231 19.58 -18.74 -20.59
C SER A 231 19.39 -19.15 -19.11
N THR A 232 20.06 -18.45 -18.21
CA THR A 232 19.82 -18.59 -16.78
C THR A 232 18.47 -17.97 -16.39
N THR A 233 17.96 -18.30 -15.19
CA THR A 233 16.78 -17.63 -14.65
C THR A 233 16.95 -16.12 -14.58
N GLN A 234 18.12 -15.64 -14.18
CA GLN A 234 18.45 -14.21 -14.08
C GLN A 234 18.44 -13.53 -15.46
N ASP A 235 18.98 -14.19 -16.50
CA ASP A 235 18.94 -13.68 -17.87
C ASP A 235 17.49 -13.50 -18.34
N ILE A 236 16.64 -14.51 -18.12
CA ILE A 236 15.23 -14.47 -18.50
C ILE A 236 14.53 -13.33 -17.75
N LEU A 237 14.72 -13.20 -16.44
CA LEU A 237 14.12 -12.13 -15.64
C LEU A 237 14.56 -10.74 -16.11
N SER A 238 15.84 -10.57 -16.47
CA SER A 238 16.38 -9.33 -17.02
C SER A 238 15.75 -8.97 -18.36
N ILE A 239 15.64 -9.94 -19.28
CA ILE A 239 15.01 -9.77 -20.59
C ILE A 239 13.52 -9.40 -20.44
N VAL A 240 12.82 -10.10 -19.56
CA VAL A 240 11.39 -9.88 -19.27
C VAL A 240 11.16 -8.47 -18.71
N ALA A 241 12.02 -8.04 -17.78
CA ALA A 241 11.95 -6.71 -17.18
C ALA A 241 12.25 -5.59 -18.18
N ALA A 242 13.23 -5.79 -19.09
CA ALA A 242 13.54 -4.83 -20.16
C ALA A 242 12.34 -4.62 -21.09
N LYS A 243 11.53 -5.65 -21.31
CA LYS A 243 10.27 -5.59 -22.08
C LYS A 243 9.06 -5.13 -21.23
N LYS A 244 9.29 -4.69 -20.00
CA LYS A 244 8.26 -4.23 -19.04
C LYS A 244 7.17 -5.27 -18.73
N MET A 245 7.47 -6.56 -18.92
CA MET A 245 6.58 -7.64 -18.52
C MET A 245 6.86 -8.03 -17.07
N VAL A 246 5.82 -8.39 -16.31
CA VAL A 246 5.89 -8.58 -14.86
C VAL A 246 5.33 -9.92 -14.38
N SER A 247 4.88 -10.77 -15.33
CA SER A 247 4.33 -12.08 -15.00
C SER A 247 4.52 -13.08 -16.15
N VAL A 248 4.43 -14.34 -15.80
CA VAL A 248 4.48 -15.44 -16.76
C VAL A 248 3.38 -15.31 -17.83
N TRP A 249 2.18 -14.90 -17.42
CA TRP A 249 1.09 -14.63 -18.36
C TRP A 249 1.46 -13.56 -19.39
N GLU A 250 2.00 -12.42 -18.93
CA GLU A 250 2.38 -11.33 -19.85
C GLU A 250 3.50 -11.74 -20.82
N VAL A 251 4.44 -12.56 -20.36
CA VAL A 251 5.48 -13.10 -21.24
C VAL A 251 4.87 -13.94 -22.35
N ILE A 252 4.00 -14.89 -22.00
CA ILE A 252 3.37 -15.78 -22.98
C ILE A 252 2.47 -15.00 -23.94
N TYR A 253 1.63 -14.10 -23.42
CA TYR A 253 0.69 -13.33 -24.21
C TYR A 253 1.39 -12.36 -25.18
N ASN A 254 2.33 -11.55 -24.68
CA ASN A 254 3.01 -10.53 -25.48
C ASN A 254 4.04 -11.12 -26.46
N SER A 255 4.49 -12.36 -26.24
CA SER A 255 5.35 -13.09 -27.16
C SER A 255 4.59 -13.87 -28.23
N GLY A 256 3.26 -13.88 -28.19
CA GLY A 256 2.42 -14.63 -29.14
C GLY A 256 2.44 -16.15 -28.92
N TRP A 257 2.87 -16.63 -27.75
CA TRP A 257 3.05 -18.07 -27.47
C TRP A 257 1.85 -18.73 -26.82
N LEU A 258 0.69 -18.10 -26.83
CA LEU A 258 -0.46 -18.57 -26.04
C LEU A 258 -0.94 -19.95 -26.50
N ASP A 259 -1.10 -20.17 -27.80
CA ASP A 259 -1.60 -21.43 -28.34
C ASP A 259 -0.59 -22.58 -28.11
N GLU A 260 0.71 -22.28 -28.28
CA GLU A 260 1.77 -23.24 -27.96
C GLU A 260 1.80 -23.59 -26.46
N ALA A 261 1.63 -22.61 -25.59
CA ALA A 261 1.55 -22.85 -24.14
C ALA A 261 0.35 -23.72 -23.76
N CYS A 262 -0.82 -23.50 -24.39
CA CYS A 262 -2.01 -24.33 -24.17
C CYS A 262 -1.77 -25.80 -24.56
N VAL A 263 -1.03 -26.03 -25.64
CA VAL A 263 -0.68 -27.39 -26.09
C VAL A 263 0.36 -28.03 -25.14
N ALA A 264 1.40 -27.28 -24.78
CA ALA A 264 2.52 -27.79 -23.99
C ALA A 264 2.12 -28.15 -22.54
N VAL A 265 1.25 -27.35 -21.92
CA VAL A 265 0.95 -27.46 -20.49
C VAL A 265 0.01 -28.63 -20.16
N ARG A 266 -0.76 -29.14 -21.10
CA ARG A 266 -1.68 -30.29 -20.94
C ARG A 266 -2.54 -30.28 -19.66
N ASN A 267 -2.93 -29.10 -19.18
CA ASN A 267 -3.72 -28.91 -17.96
C ASN A 267 -5.00 -28.14 -18.30
N GLU A 268 -6.14 -28.80 -18.28
CA GLU A 268 -7.42 -28.21 -18.67
C GLU A 268 -7.82 -26.98 -17.86
N ARG A 269 -7.55 -26.98 -16.55
CA ARG A 269 -7.86 -25.81 -15.68
C ARG A 269 -7.02 -24.61 -16.08
N MET A 270 -5.74 -24.83 -16.37
CA MET A 270 -4.83 -23.80 -16.79
C MET A 270 -5.17 -23.29 -18.19
N ASN A 271 -5.50 -24.19 -19.12
CA ASN A 271 -5.92 -23.84 -20.47
C ASN A 271 -7.23 -23.03 -20.48
N ARG A 272 -8.22 -23.41 -19.65
CA ARG A 272 -9.45 -22.63 -19.46
C ARG A 272 -9.12 -21.22 -18.93
N TRP A 273 -8.20 -21.12 -17.97
CA TRP A 273 -7.77 -19.83 -17.43
C TRP A 273 -7.03 -18.98 -18.47
N LEU A 274 -6.12 -19.55 -19.26
CA LEU A 274 -5.40 -18.85 -20.34
C LEU A 274 -6.38 -18.29 -21.38
N ASN A 275 -7.34 -19.09 -21.84
CA ASN A 275 -8.34 -18.66 -22.81
C ASN A 275 -9.26 -17.56 -22.25
N TYR A 276 -9.77 -17.73 -21.05
CA TYR A 276 -10.57 -16.70 -20.37
C TYR A 276 -9.82 -15.38 -20.22
N THR A 277 -8.53 -15.44 -19.88
CA THR A 277 -7.70 -14.24 -19.72
C THR A 277 -7.45 -13.56 -21.08
N ARG A 278 -7.24 -14.33 -22.14
CA ARG A 278 -7.15 -13.85 -23.54
C ARG A 278 -8.42 -13.10 -23.95
N GLU A 279 -9.58 -13.69 -23.76
CA GLU A 279 -10.86 -13.09 -24.10
C GLU A 279 -11.11 -11.77 -23.36
N LYS A 280 -10.82 -11.73 -22.07
CA LYS A 280 -10.90 -10.49 -21.28
C LYS A 280 -9.95 -9.40 -21.79
N LYS A 281 -8.72 -9.78 -22.14
CA LYS A 281 -7.74 -8.83 -22.66
C LYS A 281 -8.17 -8.27 -24.01
N ALA A 282 -8.65 -9.14 -24.91
CA ALA A 282 -9.20 -8.74 -26.21
C ALA A 282 -10.40 -7.79 -26.06
N ALA A 283 -11.24 -8.01 -25.05
CA ALA A 283 -12.37 -7.14 -24.71
C ALA A 283 -11.97 -5.84 -23.96
N GLY A 284 -10.68 -5.54 -23.79
CA GLY A 284 -10.19 -4.35 -23.07
C GLY A 284 -10.49 -4.35 -21.56
N LYS A 285 -10.86 -5.51 -21.00
CA LYS A 285 -11.22 -5.64 -19.59
C LYS A 285 -9.97 -5.83 -18.72
N ASN A 286 -10.03 -5.33 -17.49
CA ASN A 286 -8.97 -5.58 -16.51
C ASN A 286 -8.91 -7.07 -16.15
N ILE A 287 -7.68 -7.59 -16.09
CA ILE A 287 -7.40 -8.97 -15.74
C ILE A 287 -6.75 -8.98 -14.36
N MET A 288 -7.29 -9.78 -13.44
CA MET A 288 -6.52 -10.19 -12.26
C MET A 288 -5.66 -11.39 -12.62
N ASP A 289 -4.44 -11.09 -13.04
CA ASP A 289 -3.46 -12.10 -13.42
C ASP A 289 -3.01 -12.89 -12.16
N GLY A 290 -3.46 -14.14 -12.05
CA GLY A 290 -3.09 -15.08 -10.99
C GLY A 290 -1.85 -15.92 -11.28
N SER A 291 -1.12 -15.65 -12.38
CA SER A 291 0.11 -16.38 -12.71
C SER A 291 1.29 -15.90 -11.86
N MET A 292 2.37 -16.68 -11.89
CA MET A 292 3.63 -16.36 -11.23
C MET A 292 4.12 -14.97 -11.63
N LYS A 293 4.57 -14.19 -10.63
CA LYS A 293 5.10 -12.84 -10.80
C LYS A 293 6.61 -12.88 -10.96
N LEU A 294 7.07 -12.14 -11.96
CA LEU A 294 8.47 -12.03 -12.34
C LEU A 294 8.93 -10.60 -12.01
N ALA A 295 9.97 -10.48 -11.22
CA ALA A 295 10.52 -9.19 -10.85
C ALA A 295 12.04 -9.18 -10.94
N TRP A 296 12.60 -8.12 -11.53
CA TRP A 296 14.03 -7.89 -11.64
C TRP A 296 14.41 -6.47 -11.24
N HIS A 297 13.87 -5.46 -11.93
CA HIS A 297 14.12 -4.06 -11.58
C HIS A 297 13.20 -3.58 -10.46
N ARG A 298 11.91 -3.92 -10.55
CA ARG A 298 10.88 -3.55 -9.58
C ARG A 298 9.76 -4.58 -9.57
N THR A 299 8.98 -4.59 -8.51
CA THR A 299 7.76 -5.39 -8.45
C THR A 299 6.53 -4.52 -8.72
N GLN A 300 5.45 -5.17 -9.12
CA GLN A 300 4.12 -4.59 -9.00
C GLN A 300 3.72 -4.43 -7.52
N SER A 301 2.59 -3.78 -7.27
CA SER A 301 2.00 -3.70 -5.94
C SER A 301 1.88 -5.09 -5.31
N LEU A 302 2.47 -5.27 -4.14
CA LEU A 302 2.22 -6.46 -3.34
C LEU A 302 0.75 -6.46 -2.92
N MET A 303 0.04 -7.50 -3.33
CA MET A 303 -1.36 -7.74 -3.02
C MET A 303 -1.51 -9.19 -2.54
N TRP A 304 -2.56 -9.47 -1.79
CA TRP A 304 -2.80 -10.81 -1.25
C TRP A 304 -2.83 -11.95 -2.30
N LYS A 305 -3.20 -11.65 -3.56
CA LYS A 305 -3.17 -12.60 -4.68
C LYS A 305 -1.83 -12.67 -5.41
N THR A 306 -1.00 -11.63 -5.32
CA THR A 306 0.25 -11.55 -6.09
C THR A 306 1.47 -11.87 -5.27
N LEU A 307 1.48 -11.52 -3.98
CA LEU A 307 2.61 -11.79 -3.09
C LEU A 307 2.95 -13.29 -3.00
N PRO A 308 1.98 -14.22 -2.81
CA PRO A 308 2.30 -15.65 -2.76
C PRO A 308 2.82 -16.24 -4.08
N MET A 309 2.73 -15.48 -5.17
CA MET A 309 3.17 -15.88 -6.50
C MET A 309 4.41 -15.12 -6.97
N LEU A 310 5.07 -14.36 -6.12
CA LEU A 310 6.28 -13.62 -6.45
C LEU A 310 7.50 -14.50 -6.27
N MET A 311 8.17 -14.80 -7.40
CA MET A 311 9.36 -15.63 -7.44
C MET A 311 10.58 -14.89 -6.89
N HIS A 312 11.40 -15.59 -6.10
CA HIS A 312 12.72 -15.09 -5.69
C HIS A 312 13.68 -15.02 -6.89
N PRO A 313 14.45 -13.93 -7.06
CA PRO A 313 15.24 -13.72 -8.29
C PRO A 313 16.45 -14.63 -8.45
N TYR A 314 16.94 -15.24 -7.37
CA TYR A 314 18.17 -16.04 -7.36
C TYR A 314 17.99 -17.49 -6.92
N GLU A 315 16.93 -17.79 -6.20
CA GLU A 315 16.66 -19.10 -5.62
C GLU A 315 15.34 -19.66 -6.17
N ASP A 316 15.27 -21.00 -6.29
CA ASP A 316 14.06 -21.68 -6.74
C ASP A 316 13.03 -21.79 -5.63
N ARG A 317 12.56 -20.63 -5.17
CA ARG A 317 11.54 -20.49 -4.14
C ARG A 317 10.72 -19.20 -4.32
N TRP A 318 9.63 -19.13 -3.61
CA TRP A 318 8.88 -17.89 -3.40
C TRP A 318 9.59 -16.98 -2.39
N LEU A 319 9.19 -15.72 -2.30
CA LEU A 319 9.69 -14.87 -1.24
C LEU A 319 9.31 -15.43 0.14
N ASN A 320 10.08 -15.10 1.14
CA ASN A 320 9.70 -15.29 2.54
C ASN A 320 9.03 -14.02 3.11
N THR A 321 8.44 -14.14 4.30
CA THR A 321 7.70 -13.02 4.90
C THR A 321 8.60 -11.86 5.31
N SER A 322 9.87 -12.11 5.68
CA SER A 322 10.84 -11.06 5.99
C SER A 322 11.25 -10.25 4.76
N GLU A 323 11.48 -10.92 3.62
CA GLU A 323 11.76 -10.24 2.35
C GLU A 323 10.58 -9.36 1.93
N ALA A 324 9.35 -9.88 2.09
CA ALA A 324 8.13 -9.14 1.80
C ALA A 324 7.94 -7.92 2.73
N LEU A 325 8.22 -8.06 4.03
CA LEU A 325 8.20 -6.96 4.99
C LEU A 325 9.32 -5.95 4.71
N GLY A 326 10.52 -6.41 4.36
CA GLY A 326 11.61 -5.55 3.92
C GLY A 326 11.21 -4.68 2.71
N MET A 327 10.49 -5.25 1.73
CA MET A 327 9.90 -4.48 0.62
C MET A 327 8.80 -3.50 1.03
N MET A 328 8.27 -3.63 2.24
CA MET A 328 7.40 -2.66 2.87
C MET A 328 8.17 -1.69 3.79
N GLY A 329 9.51 -1.72 3.74
CA GLY A 329 10.37 -0.81 4.49
C GLY A 329 10.48 -1.09 5.98
N PHE A 330 10.11 -2.30 6.42
CA PHE A 330 10.30 -2.69 7.82
C PHE A 330 11.77 -3.04 8.09
N PRO A 331 12.33 -2.64 9.24
CA PRO A 331 13.71 -2.95 9.61
C PRO A 331 13.87 -4.42 9.98
N TYR A 332 15.12 -4.90 9.94
CA TYR A 332 15.48 -6.26 10.32
C TYR A 332 14.96 -6.65 11.71
N GLU A 333 15.11 -5.78 12.70
CA GLU A 333 14.68 -6.03 14.08
C GLU A 333 13.18 -6.25 14.21
N PHE A 334 12.37 -5.53 13.40
CA PHE A 334 10.95 -5.79 13.34
C PHE A 334 10.67 -7.20 12.85
N ASN A 335 11.27 -7.58 11.73
CA ASN A 335 11.08 -8.90 11.11
C ASN A 335 11.52 -10.03 12.02
N LYS A 336 12.63 -9.85 12.75
CA LYS A 336 13.16 -10.80 13.72
C LYS A 336 12.22 -11.02 14.90
N LYS A 337 11.64 -9.93 15.45
CA LYS A 337 10.75 -9.97 16.63
C LYS A 337 9.34 -10.44 16.27
N VAL A 338 8.81 -10.02 15.13
CA VAL A 338 7.39 -10.18 14.81
C VAL A 338 7.09 -11.52 14.13
N GLN A 339 7.83 -11.90 13.10
CA GLN A 339 7.70 -13.15 12.36
C GLN A 339 6.28 -13.44 11.87
N VAL A 340 5.86 -12.79 10.78
CA VAL A 340 4.55 -13.01 10.17
C VAL A 340 4.45 -14.42 9.58
N ASP A 341 3.40 -15.16 9.94
CA ASP A 341 3.13 -16.49 9.41
C ASP A 341 2.78 -16.47 7.92
N SER A 342 3.09 -17.56 7.21
CA SER A 342 2.70 -17.75 5.81
C SER A 342 1.19 -17.59 5.59
N LYS A 343 0.37 -18.15 6.48
CA LYS A 343 -1.11 -18.07 6.40
C LYS A 343 -1.63 -16.64 6.49
N ASN A 344 -0.87 -15.77 7.16
CA ASN A 344 -1.22 -14.37 7.42
C ASN A 344 -0.43 -13.41 6.53
N SER A 345 0.30 -13.87 5.53
CA SER A 345 1.12 -13.02 4.64
C SER A 345 0.33 -11.93 3.91
N ASN A 346 -1.00 -12.09 3.78
CA ASN A 346 -1.90 -11.07 3.24
C ASN A 346 -1.91 -9.77 4.06
N VAL A 347 -1.64 -9.82 5.36
CA VAL A 347 -1.60 -8.62 6.22
C VAL A 347 -0.48 -7.66 5.79
N ILE A 348 0.63 -8.20 5.26
CA ILE A 348 1.73 -7.40 4.70
C ILE A 348 1.23 -6.52 3.56
N CYS A 349 0.33 -7.06 2.74
CA CYS A 349 -0.21 -6.37 1.57
C CYS A 349 -1.22 -5.27 1.90
N GLN A 350 -1.82 -5.30 3.07
CA GLN A 350 -2.82 -4.31 3.51
C GLN A 350 -2.18 -3.05 4.09
N ASN A 351 -0.91 -3.11 4.39
CA ASN A 351 -0.16 -2.08 5.08
C ASN A 351 0.38 -0.97 4.16
N VAL A 352 0.77 0.16 4.73
CA VAL A 352 1.58 1.19 4.07
C VAL A 352 3.07 0.87 4.28
N PRO A 353 3.93 1.06 3.26
CA PRO A 353 5.37 0.93 3.48
C PRO A 353 5.87 1.95 4.51
N ALA A 354 6.67 1.45 5.47
CA ALA A 354 7.19 2.29 6.55
C ALA A 354 8.02 3.46 6.04
N THR A 355 8.80 3.27 4.97
CA THR A 355 9.55 4.36 4.31
C THR A 355 8.64 5.44 3.73
N THR A 356 7.50 5.04 3.13
CA THR A 356 6.51 5.99 2.59
C THR A 356 5.87 6.81 3.71
N ALA A 357 5.48 6.13 4.80
CA ALA A 357 4.95 6.82 5.98
C ALA A 357 5.98 7.77 6.59
N ALA A 358 7.23 7.32 6.75
CA ALA A 358 8.32 8.14 7.28
C ALA A 358 8.53 9.43 6.48
N ASP A 359 8.49 9.34 5.17
CA ASP A 359 8.67 10.50 4.31
C ASP A 359 7.55 11.53 4.46
N TRP A 360 6.31 11.09 4.51
CA TRP A 360 5.19 12.00 4.74
C TRP A 360 5.19 12.59 6.15
N ILE A 361 5.63 11.84 7.15
CA ILE A 361 5.79 12.38 8.52
C ILE A 361 6.89 13.45 8.57
N ARG A 362 8.00 13.28 7.83
CA ARG A 362 9.03 14.35 7.72
C ARG A 362 8.45 15.59 7.04
N GLU A 363 7.63 15.44 6.00
CA GLU A 363 6.94 16.56 5.37
C GLU A 363 5.95 17.25 6.33
N ILE A 364 5.21 16.47 7.15
CA ILE A 364 4.35 17.03 8.20
C ILE A 364 5.20 17.82 9.21
N ALA A 365 6.30 17.24 9.70
CA ALA A 365 7.17 17.92 10.66
C ALA A 365 7.74 19.22 10.07
N ALA A 366 8.27 19.19 8.84
CA ALA A 366 8.77 20.36 8.14
C ALA A 366 7.69 21.45 7.96
N ALA A 367 6.44 21.04 7.69
CA ALA A 367 5.33 21.99 7.61
C ALA A 367 5.02 22.63 8.98
N LEU A 368 4.99 21.83 10.04
CA LEU A 368 4.74 22.31 11.40
C LEU A 368 5.90 23.15 11.95
N ASP A 369 7.12 22.93 11.48
CA ASP A 369 8.32 23.74 11.80
C ASP A 369 8.39 25.05 11.00
N GLY A 370 7.43 25.29 10.08
CA GLY A 370 7.38 26.50 9.26
C GLY A 370 8.26 26.46 8.01
N GLU A 371 8.76 25.30 7.62
CA GLU A 371 9.61 25.11 6.43
C GLU A 371 8.80 24.94 5.13
N ARG A 372 7.49 25.03 5.20
CA ARG A 372 6.57 24.94 4.05
C ARG A 372 5.66 26.15 4.03
N ASP A 373 5.34 26.61 2.82
CA ASP A 373 4.34 27.66 2.63
C ASP A 373 2.96 27.13 2.96
N TRP A 374 2.17 27.92 3.68
CA TRP A 374 0.80 27.62 4.03
C TRP A 374 -0.14 28.51 3.25
N VAL A 375 -1.09 27.89 2.55
CA VAL A 375 -2.08 28.59 1.72
C VAL A 375 -3.48 28.39 2.28
N GLU A 376 -4.34 29.38 2.08
CA GLU A 376 -5.78 29.22 2.27
C GLU A 376 -6.37 28.59 1.02
N PRO A 377 -7.05 27.43 1.12
CA PRO A 377 -7.70 26.83 -0.04
C PRO A 377 -8.76 27.77 -0.62
N GLU A 378 -8.95 27.72 -1.94
CA GLU A 378 -10.07 28.36 -2.59
C GLU A 378 -11.39 27.90 -1.97
N LEU A 379 -12.37 28.77 -1.93
CA LEU A 379 -13.72 28.44 -1.46
C LEU A 379 -14.57 27.96 -2.64
N LYS A 380 -15.49 27.05 -2.35
CA LYS A 380 -16.60 26.68 -3.21
C LYS A 380 -17.72 27.74 -3.11
N ASP A 381 -18.74 27.63 -3.96
CA ASP A 381 -19.90 28.55 -3.97
C ASP A 381 -20.67 28.53 -2.64
N ASP A 382 -20.63 27.41 -1.92
CA ASP A 382 -21.27 27.26 -0.60
C ASP A 382 -20.36 27.73 0.57
N GLY A 383 -19.19 28.30 0.27
CA GLY A 383 -18.23 28.79 1.26
C GLY A 383 -17.34 27.71 1.88
N THR A 384 -17.50 26.44 1.52
CA THR A 384 -16.62 25.36 2.00
C THR A 384 -15.26 25.41 1.30
N PRO A 385 -14.13 25.19 2.01
CA PRO A 385 -12.82 25.09 1.38
C PRO A 385 -12.74 23.95 0.38
N LYS A 386 -12.17 24.19 -0.79
CA LYS A 386 -11.80 23.14 -1.72
C LYS A 386 -10.66 22.29 -1.14
N ILE A 387 -10.66 21.00 -1.44
CA ILE A 387 -9.57 20.11 -1.05
C ILE A 387 -8.34 20.42 -1.92
N LEU A 388 -7.23 20.80 -1.32
CA LEU A 388 -5.95 20.91 -2.03
C LEU A 388 -5.49 19.52 -2.49
N ARG A 389 -5.27 19.34 -3.78
CA ARG A 389 -4.88 18.05 -4.38
C ARG A 389 -3.51 18.12 -5.01
N GLN A 390 -2.61 17.26 -4.57
CA GLN A 390 -1.25 17.12 -5.10
C GLN A 390 -0.99 15.68 -5.55
N SER A 391 -0.26 15.46 -6.63
CA SER A 391 0.09 14.11 -7.11
C SER A 391 1.45 14.08 -7.77
N ASN A 392 2.34 13.21 -7.30
CA ASN A 392 3.59 12.89 -7.98
C ASN A 392 3.49 11.64 -8.88
N VAL A 393 2.28 11.13 -9.06
CA VAL A 393 1.99 10.05 -10.01
C VAL A 393 1.46 10.67 -11.28
N VAL A 394 2.20 10.51 -12.38
CA VAL A 394 1.83 11.02 -13.69
C VAL A 394 0.48 10.47 -14.12
N SER A 395 -0.43 11.36 -14.49
CA SER A 395 -1.70 10.98 -15.08
C SER A 395 -1.47 10.39 -16.48
N LYS A 396 -2.10 9.26 -16.80
CA LYS A 396 -2.08 8.70 -18.16
C LYS A 396 -2.70 9.63 -19.20
N LYS A 397 -3.54 10.58 -18.78
CA LYS A 397 -4.23 11.54 -19.67
C LYS A 397 -3.43 12.82 -19.88
N THR A 398 -2.86 13.38 -18.82
CA THR A 398 -2.19 14.68 -18.88
C THR A 398 -0.66 14.53 -18.98
N MET A 399 -0.10 13.34 -18.70
CA MET A 399 1.33 13.06 -18.67
C MET A 399 2.13 13.94 -17.69
N GLU A 400 1.46 14.73 -16.86
CA GLU A 400 2.06 15.63 -15.89
C GLU A 400 1.63 15.29 -14.46
N PRO A 401 2.52 15.39 -13.48
CA PRO A 401 2.14 15.31 -12.07
C PRO A 401 1.43 16.60 -11.67
N ILE A 402 0.33 16.48 -10.94
CA ILE A 402 -0.36 17.63 -10.34
C ILE A 402 0.34 17.93 -9.03
N TRP A 403 1.40 18.76 -9.09
CA TRP A 403 2.13 19.16 -7.87
C TRP A 403 2.13 20.66 -7.63
N SER A 404 1.68 21.43 -8.59
CA SER A 404 1.48 22.88 -8.45
C SER A 404 0.07 23.21 -7.99
N VAL A 405 -0.05 24.27 -7.25
CA VAL A 405 -1.28 24.96 -6.89
C VAL A 405 -1.74 25.78 -8.08
#